data_e07db268f280ff14994c098dfbad8927
#
_entry.id   e07db268f280ff14994c098dfbad8927
#
_cell.length_a   1.000
_cell.length_b   1.000
_cell.length_c   1.000
_cell.angle_alpha   90.00
_cell.angle_beta   90.00
_cell.angle_gamma   90.00
#
_symmetry.space_group_name_H-M   'P 1'
#
loop_
_entity.id
_entity.type
_entity.pdbx_description
1 polymer ?
#
loop_
_entity_poly.entity_id
_entity_poly.type
_entity_poly.pdbx_seq_one_letter_code
_entity_poly.pdbx_strand_id
1 'polypeptide(L)'
;EARLKEKYPKMKLVAVRPCDDLKDKAQSEATALLSANPKLKLIMAICSPGVPGAAEAVKQAGLTGKVNVMGLGLPNENKRYVHAGVTSSIILWNTGDLGYLAIYAGVALAKDELKRGAKTFKAGSLGTFSIAGDNILLGKPFIFNKANIDQFDF
;
A
#
# COMPACT_ATOMS: atom_id res chain seq x y z
N GLU A 1 -5.76 2.97 12.82
CA GLU A 1 -6.29 2.36 14.05
C GLU A 1 -7.81 2.46 14.14
N ALA A 2 -8.43 3.67 13.95
CA ALA A 2 -9.88 3.86 14.09
C ALA A 2 -10.68 2.87 13.22
N ARG A 3 -10.29 2.70 11.94
CA ARG A 3 -10.96 1.79 11.01
C ARG A 3 -10.86 0.32 11.44
N LEU A 4 -9.74 -0.10 12.02
CA LEU A 4 -9.60 -1.46 12.57
C LEU A 4 -10.56 -1.69 13.74
N LYS A 5 -10.63 -0.75 14.67
CA LYS A 5 -11.54 -0.84 15.82
C LYS A 5 -13.01 -0.87 15.39
N GLU A 6 -13.38 -0.05 14.40
CA GLU A 6 -14.74 0.05 13.89
C GLU A 6 -15.18 -1.21 13.13
N LYS A 7 -14.36 -1.67 12.17
CA LYS A 7 -14.74 -2.71 11.21
C LYS A 7 -14.23 -4.10 11.56
N TYR A 8 -13.15 -4.17 12.33
CA TYR A 8 -12.47 -5.43 12.64
C TYR A 8 -12.15 -5.54 14.14
N PRO A 9 -13.15 -5.50 15.04
CA PRO A 9 -12.94 -5.42 16.49
C PRO A 9 -12.20 -6.62 17.08
N LYS A 10 -12.14 -7.75 16.36
CA LYS A 10 -11.37 -8.94 16.77
C LYS A 10 -9.87 -8.84 16.43
N MET A 11 -9.47 -7.87 15.62
CA MET A 11 -8.06 -7.63 15.30
C MET A 11 -7.43 -6.72 16.36
N LYS A 12 -6.32 -7.17 16.92
CA LYS A 12 -5.55 -6.40 17.90
C LYS A 12 -4.29 -5.85 17.24
N LEU A 13 -4.15 -4.54 17.16
CA LEU A 13 -2.89 -3.90 16.79
C LEU A 13 -1.93 -4.00 17.97
N VAL A 14 -0.83 -4.73 17.81
CA VAL A 14 0.15 -5.00 18.88
C VAL A 14 1.27 -3.96 18.91
N ALA A 15 1.68 -3.43 17.76
CA ALA A 15 2.71 -2.40 17.64
C ALA A 15 2.62 -1.66 16.31
N VAL A 16 3.18 -0.45 16.28
CA VAL A 16 3.50 0.32 15.08
C VAL A 16 5.00 0.62 15.12
N ARG A 17 5.72 0.32 14.03
CA ARG A 17 7.17 0.49 13.92
C ARG A 17 7.51 1.31 12.68
N PRO A 18 8.11 2.50 12.81
CA PRO A 18 8.60 3.26 11.68
C PRO A 18 9.79 2.56 11.02
N CYS A 19 9.78 2.47 9.71
CA CYS A 19 10.92 1.93 8.94
C CYS A 19 11.60 2.98 8.05
N ASP A 20 11.19 4.25 8.14
CA ASP A 20 11.79 5.41 7.44
C ASP A 20 11.94 5.19 5.92
N ASP A 21 10.99 4.43 5.35
CA ASP A 21 10.98 4.04 3.93
C ASP A 21 12.25 3.27 3.49
N LEU A 22 12.87 2.54 4.42
CA LEU A 22 14.08 1.74 4.21
C LEU A 22 13.78 0.25 4.38
N LYS A 23 14.14 -0.55 3.36
CA LYS A 23 13.90 -1.99 3.33
C LYS A 23 14.61 -2.73 4.48
N ASP A 24 15.89 -2.43 4.71
CA ASP A 24 16.68 -3.11 5.74
C ASP A 24 16.16 -2.78 7.14
N LYS A 25 15.70 -1.54 7.35
CA LYS A 25 15.06 -1.16 8.60
C LYS A 25 13.71 -1.86 8.76
N ALA A 26 12.90 -1.96 7.71
CA ALA A 26 11.65 -2.71 7.74
C ALA A 26 11.89 -4.19 8.08
N GLN A 27 12.95 -4.80 7.54
CA GLN A 27 13.32 -6.17 7.86
C GLN A 27 13.74 -6.32 9.32
N SER A 28 14.60 -5.43 9.84
CA SER A 28 15.06 -5.49 11.24
C SER A 28 13.92 -5.27 12.22
N GLU A 29 13.04 -4.29 11.97
CA GLU A 29 11.86 -4.03 12.80
C GLU A 29 10.85 -5.21 12.76
N ALA A 30 10.63 -5.80 11.58
CA ALA A 30 9.80 -6.99 11.46
C ALA A 30 10.38 -8.18 12.23
N THR A 31 11.70 -8.39 12.17
CA THR A 31 12.39 -9.44 12.94
C THR A 31 12.19 -9.24 14.44
N ALA A 32 12.35 -8.01 14.93
CA ALA A 32 12.10 -7.67 16.33
C ALA A 32 10.64 -7.91 16.74
N LEU A 33 9.68 -7.52 15.87
CA LEU A 33 8.25 -7.76 16.11
C LEU A 33 7.91 -9.25 16.19
N LEU A 34 8.46 -10.07 15.30
CA LEU A 34 8.25 -11.52 15.29
C LEU A 34 8.78 -12.17 16.55
N SER A 35 9.96 -11.76 17.01
CA SER A 35 10.59 -12.26 18.24
C SER A 35 9.78 -11.86 19.49
N ALA A 36 9.33 -10.61 19.55
CA ALA A 36 8.57 -10.10 20.69
C ALA A 36 7.12 -10.58 20.72
N ASN A 37 6.55 -11.03 19.62
CA ASN A 37 5.14 -11.41 19.48
C ASN A 37 4.97 -12.77 18.81
N PRO A 38 5.22 -13.90 19.50
CA PRO A 38 5.16 -15.24 18.90
C PRO A 38 3.78 -15.62 18.31
N LYS A 39 2.74 -14.92 18.72
CA LYS A 39 1.35 -15.12 18.24
C LYS A 39 0.97 -14.17 17.09
N LEU A 40 1.90 -13.36 16.58
CA LEU A 40 1.64 -12.45 15.48
C LEU A 40 1.12 -13.21 14.25
N LYS A 41 0.11 -12.66 13.58
CA LYS A 41 -0.52 -13.28 12.41
C LYS A 41 -0.38 -12.44 11.14
N LEU A 42 -0.19 -11.14 11.29
CA LEU A 42 -0.16 -10.20 10.18
C LEU A 42 0.82 -9.07 10.43
N ILE A 43 1.63 -8.78 9.45
CA ILE A 43 2.40 -7.53 9.34
C ILE A 43 1.82 -6.75 8.16
N MET A 44 1.39 -5.52 8.42
CA MET A 44 0.92 -4.61 7.37
C MET A 44 1.96 -3.51 7.18
N ALA A 45 2.60 -3.46 6.02
CA ALA A 45 3.55 -2.43 5.67
C ALA A 45 2.89 -1.39 4.74
N ILE A 46 3.01 -0.11 5.10
CA ILE A 46 2.34 0.98 4.38
C ILE A 46 3.31 1.86 3.58
N CYS A 47 4.45 1.31 3.23
CA CYS A 47 5.45 1.91 2.33
C CYS A 47 6.01 0.86 1.39
N SER A 48 6.47 1.26 0.20
CA SER A 48 6.90 0.33 -0.87
C SER A 48 8.02 -0.62 -0.43
N PRO A 49 9.13 -0.18 0.19
CA PRO A 49 10.19 -1.08 0.64
C PRO A 49 9.82 -1.86 1.92
N GLY A 50 8.76 -1.46 2.60
CA GLY A 50 8.32 -2.11 3.84
C GLY A 50 7.81 -3.53 3.64
N VAL A 51 7.05 -3.78 2.56
CA VAL A 51 6.51 -5.13 2.29
C VAL A 51 7.63 -6.14 2.02
N PRO A 52 8.58 -5.92 1.07
CA PRO A 52 9.65 -6.86 0.82
C PRO A 52 10.60 -7.02 2.03
N GLY A 53 10.81 -5.97 2.83
CA GLY A 53 11.59 -6.06 4.07
C GLY A 53 10.92 -6.97 5.12
N ALA A 54 9.65 -6.73 5.40
CA ALA A 54 8.88 -7.55 6.33
C ALA A 54 8.72 -9.01 5.84
N ALA A 55 8.51 -9.19 4.53
CA ALA A 55 8.40 -10.52 3.93
C ALA A 55 9.72 -11.32 4.04
N GLU A 56 10.86 -10.66 3.87
CA GLU A 56 12.17 -11.30 4.06
C GLU A 56 12.35 -11.75 5.51
N ALA A 57 11.98 -10.92 6.49
CA ALA A 57 12.04 -11.28 7.91
C ALA A 57 11.17 -12.50 8.23
N VAL A 58 9.92 -12.55 7.74
CA VAL A 58 9.02 -13.70 7.92
C VAL A 58 9.59 -14.98 7.30
N LYS A 59 10.17 -14.86 6.10
CA LYS A 59 10.82 -15.99 5.40
C LYS A 59 12.02 -16.51 6.17
N GLN A 60 12.92 -15.63 6.61
CA GLN A 60 14.12 -16.01 7.37
C GLN A 60 13.77 -16.62 8.73
N ALA A 61 12.70 -16.18 9.35
CA ALA A 61 12.21 -16.76 10.61
C ALA A 61 11.50 -18.12 10.42
N GLY A 62 11.34 -18.64 9.20
CA GLY A 62 10.63 -19.89 8.92
C GLY A 62 9.13 -19.82 9.23
N LEU A 63 8.53 -18.61 9.15
CA LEU A 63 7.15 -18.36 9.51
C LEU A 63 6.22 -18.18 8.28
N THR A 64 6.70 -18.56 7.08
CA THR A 64 5.89 -18.60 5.86
C THR A 64 4.63 -19.44 6.09
N GLY A 65 3.47 -18.89 5.72
CA GLY A 65 2.16 -19.50 5.94
C GLY A 65 1.62 -19.40 7.38
N LYS A 66 2.43 -18.97 8.35
CA LYS A 66 2.02 -18.76 9.75
C LYS A 66 1.79 -17.29 10.05
N VAL A 67 2.63 -16.41 9.50
CA VAL A 67 2.52 -14.94 9.54
C VAL A 67 2.38 -14.45 8.12
N ASN A 68 1.33 -13.71 7.85
CA ASN A 68 1.11 -13.09 6.55
C ASN A 68 1.70 -11.67 6.49
N VAL A 69 2.19 -11.27 5.33
CA VAL A 69 2.60 -9.90 5.06
C VAL A 69 1.69 -9.33 3.97
N MET A 70 1.28 -8.09 4.13
CA MET A 70 0.53 -7.36 3.11
C MET A 70 0.83 -5.86 3.21
N GLY A 71 0.48 -5.12 2.19
CA GLY A 71 0.58 -3.66 2.25
C GLY A 71 0.80 -3.00 0.92
N LEU A 72 1.41 -1.82 0.96
CA LEU A 72 1.74 -1.03 -0.21
C LEU A 72 3.03 -1.56 -0.85
N GLY A 73 3.03 -1.79 -2.16
CA GLY A 73 4.25 -2.28 -2.82
C GLY A 73 4.14 -2.39 -4.34
N LEU A 74 5.30 -2.44 -4.99
CA LEU A 74 5.45 -2.64 -6.41
C LEU A 74 5.39 -4.14 -6.75
N PRO A 75 4.73 -4.54 -7.86
CA PRO A 75 4.66 -5.94 -8.26
C PRO A 75 6.02 -6.60 -8.38
N ASN A 76 6.97 -6.01 -9.13
CA ASN A 76 8.27 -6.63 -9.39
C ASN A 76 9.09 -6.94 -8.12
N GLU A 77 9.02 -6.08 -7.12
CA GLU A 77 9.71 -6.29 -5.85
C GLU A 77 9.08 -7.41 -5.02
N ASN A 78 7.79 -7.69 -5.24
CA ASN A 78 6.99 -8.54 -4.38
C ASN A 78 6.58 -9.87 -5.01
N LYS A 79 6.69 -10.07 -6.34
CA LYS A 79 6.34 -11.33 -7.03
C LYS A 79 6.87 -12.56 -6.29
N ARG A 80 8.16 -12.56 -5.95
CA ARG A 80 8.82 -13.69 -5.27
C ARG A 80 8.19 -14.05 -3.92
N TYR A 81 7.73 -13.05 -3.17
CA TYR A 81 7.13 -13.28 -1.85
C TYR A 81 5.66 -13.70 -1.95
N VAL A 82 4.96 -13.22 -2.99
CA VAL A 82 3.59 -13.63 -3.30
C VAL A 82 3.57 -15.10 -3.75
N HIS A 83 4.48 -15.47 -4.66
CA HIS A 83 4.60 -16.87 -5.12
C HIS A 83 5.03 -17.81 -4.00
N ALA A 84 5.92 -17.36 -3.12
CA ALA A 84 6.36 -18.14 -1.96
C ALA A 84 5.29 -18.24 -0.84
N GLY A 85 4.16 -17.54 -0.97
CA GLY A 85 3.09 -17.57 0.04
C GLY A 85 3.39 -16.81 1.33
N VAL A 86 4.40 -15.94 1.32
CA VAL A 86 4.75 -15.06 2.45
C VAL A 86 3.84 -13.84 2.46
N THR A 87 3.58 -13.27 1.27
CA THR A 87 2.73 -12.11 1.06
C THR A 87 1.46 -12.54 0.35
N SER A 88 0.30 -12.28 0.94
CA SER A 88 -0.98 -12.65 0.31
C SER A 88 -1.39 -11.70 -0.78
N SER A 89 -1.15 -10.41 -0.58
CA SER A 89 -1.49 -9.36 -1.53
C SER A 89 -0.71 -8.08 -1.25
N ILE A 90 -0.50 -7.31 -2.30
CA ILE A 90 -0.02 -5.93 -2.22
C ILE A 90 -1.02 -5.02 -2.90
N ILE A 91 -0.99 -3.76 -2.52
CA ILE A 91 -1.93 -2.74 -2.97
C ILE A 91 -1.12 -1.58 -3.54
N LEU A 92 -1.55 -1.07 -4.70
CA LEU A 92 -1.00 0.13 -5.29
C LEU A 92 -2.06 0.81 -6.16
N TRP A 93 -1.87 2.07 -6.46
CA TRP A 93 -2.62 2.82 -7.47
C TRP A 93 -1.79 2.96 -8.75
N ASN A 94 -2.42 3.40 -9.84
CA ASN A 94 -1.67 3.78 -11.03
C ASN A 94 -0.90 5.09 -10.76
N THR A 95 0.41 4.98 -10.64
CA THR A 95 1.29 6.11 -10.34
C THR A 95 1.43 7.08 -11.50
N GLY A 96 1.35 6.58 -12.75
CA GLY A 96 1.32 7.41 -13.96
C GLY A 96 0.06 8.28 -14.01
N ASP A 97 -1.11 7.68 -13.77
CA ASP A 97 -2.38 8.42 -13.73
C ASP A 97 -2.39 9.44 -12.59
N LEU A 98 -1.80 9.09 -11.42
CA LEU A 98 -1.67 10.03 -10.31
C LEU A 98 -0.84 11.25 -10.70
N GLY A 99 0.33 11.04 -11.33
CA GLY A 99 1.19 12.13 -11.81
C GLY A 99 0.48 13.02 -12.83
N TYR A 100 -0.16 12.39 -13.82
CA TYR A 100 -0.95 13.10 -14.84
C TYR A 100 -2.08 13.93 -14.21
N LEU A 101 -2.87 13.34 -13.31
CA LEU A 101 -3.95 14.00 -12.61
C LEU A 101 -3.43 15.18 -11.77
N ALA A 102 -2.29 15.02 -11.09
CA ALA A 102 -1.70 16.07 -10.27
C ALA A 102 -1.27 17.29 -11.11
N ILE A 103 -0.66 17.06 -12.28
CA ILE A 103 -0.28 18.15 -13.19
C ILE A 103 -1.52 18.87 -13.72
N TYR A 104 -2.55 18.13 -14.15
CA TYR A 104 -3.80 18.75 -14.61
C TYR A 104 -4.47 19.59 -13.53
N ALA A 105 -4.53 19.07 -12.30
CA ALA A 105 -5.09 19.81 -11.17
C ALA A 105 -4.27 21.07 -10.84
N GLY A 106 -2.94 20.96 -10.84
CA GLY A 106 -2.04 22.11 -10.62
C GLY A 106 -2.22 23.21 -11.66
N VAL A 107 -2.30 22.85 -12.94
CA VAL A 107 -2.55 23.82 -14.03
C VAL A 107 -3.92 24.47 -13.88
N ALA A 108 -4.95 23.70 -13.58
CA ALA A 108 -6.32 24.22 -13.41
C ALA A 108 -6.43 25.15 -12.20
N LEU A 109 -5.71 24.87 -11.11
CA LEU A 109 -5.60 25.77 -9.95
C LEU A 109 -4.88 27.09 -10.33
N ALA A 110 -3.75 26.98 -11.04
CA ALA A 110 -2.98 28.15 -11.46
C ALA A 110 -3.77 29.07 -12.42
N LYS A 111 -4.66 28.50 -13.23
CA LYS A 111 -5.55 29.22 -14.13
C LYS A 111 -6.88 29.64 -13.51
N ASP A 112 -7.08 29.32 -12.24
CA ASP A 112 -8.34 29.58 -11.52
C ASP A 112 -9.57 28.83 -12.14
N GLU A 113 -9.32 27.75 -12.87
CA GLU A 113 -10.35 26.89 -13.49
C GLU A 113 -10.91 25.86 -12.51
N LEU A 114 -10.10 25.39 -11.53
CA LEU A 114 -10.54 24.51 -10.46
C LEU A 114 -10.87 25.34 -9.21
N LYS A 115 -12.17 25.47 -8.94
CA LYS A 115 -12.67 26.28 -7.82
C LYS A 115 -12.83 25.43 -6.55
N ARG A 116 -12.65 26.10 -5.42
CA ARG A 116 -12.98 25.51 -4.12
C ARG A 116 -14.46 25.12 -4.05
N GLY A 117 -14.74 23.92 -3.56
CA GLY A 117 -16.10 23.39 -3.46
C GLY A 117 -16.60 22.69 -4.73
N ALA A 118 -15.79 22.64 -5.80
CA ALA A 118 -16.10 21.81 -6.96
C ALA A 118 -16.34 20.35 -6.54
N LYS A 119 -17.27 19.66 -7.18
CA LYS A 119 -17.60 18.28 -6.90
C LYS A 119 -16.93 17.29 -7.83
N THR A 120 -16.50 17.79 -8.99
CA THR A 120 -15.83 16.98 -10.02
C THR A 120 -14.70 17.79 -10.65
N PHE A 121 -13.74 17.08 -11.22
CA PHE A 121 -12.63 17.64 -11.97
C PHE A 121 -12.34 16.77 -13.21
N LYS A 122 -12.22 17.41 -14.37
CA LYS A 122 -11.87 16.76 -15.63
C LYS A 122 -10.38 16.86 -15.90
N ALA A 123 -9.68 15.73 -15.96
CA ALA A 123 -8.24 15.67 -16.21
C ALA A 123 -7.95 15.08 -17.60
N GLY A 124 -8.13 15.88 -18.65
CA GLY A 124 -7.80 15.53 -20.03
C GLY A 124 -8.33 14.14 -20.45
N SER A 125 -7.45 13.29 -20.93
CA SER A 125 -7.79 11.93 -21.41
C SER A 125 -8.13 10.95 -20.30
N LEU A 126 -7.76 11.22 -19.05
CA LEU A 126 -8.14 10.37 -17.90
C LEU A 126 -9.63 10.47 -17.54
N GLY A 127 -10.32 11.49 -18.08
CA GLY A 127 -11.75 11.67 -17.81
C GLY A 127 -12.05 12.49 -16.57
N THR A 128 -13.19 12.20 -15.92
CA THR A 128 -13.72 13.03 -14.83
C THR A 128 -13.62 12.29 -13.50
N PHE A 129 -13.06 12.96 -12.51
CA PHE A 129 -12.84 12.48 -11.15
C PHE A 129 -13.79 13.15 -10.18
N SER A 130 -14.19 12.44 -9.13
CA SER A 130 -14.93 13.01 -8.01
C SER A 130 -14.00 13.76 -7.07
N ILE A 131 -14.52 14.83 -6.45
CA ILE A 131 -13.85 15.58 -5.41
C ILE A 131 -14.59 15.35 -4.08
N ALA A 132 -13.83 14.95 -3.05
CA ALA A 132 -14.32 14.80 -1.68
C ALA A 132 -13.53 15.73 -0.76
N GLY A 133 -14.18 16.78 -0.25
CA GLY A 133 -13.49 17.85 0.46
C GLY A 133 -12.49 18.55 -0.46
N ASP A 134 -11.23 18.56 -0.09
CA ASP A 134 -10.13 19.13 -0.87
C ASP A 134 -9.32 18.05 -1.64
N ASN A 135 -9.85 16.83 -1.78
CA ASN A 135 -9.16 15.73 -2.43
C ASN A 135 -9.83 15.30 -3.73
N ILE A 136 -9.08 15.25 -4.83
CA ILE A 136 -9.50 14.60 -6.07
C ILE A 136 -9.24 13.10 -5.92
N LEU A 137 -10.28 12.28 -6.09
CA LEU A 137 -10.20 10.84 -5.86
C LEU A 137 -9.76 10.13 -7.14
N LEU A 138 -8.54 9.60 -7.15
CA LEU A 138 -7.98 8.87 -8.31
C LEU A 138 -8.78 7.60 -8.65
N GLY A 139 -9.48 7.01 -7.69
CA GLY A 139 -10.27 5.81 -7.88
C GLY A 139 -9.88 4.69 -6.91
N LYS A 140 -10.26 3.46 -7.27
CA LYS A 140 -9.94 2.29 -6.46
C LYS A 140 -8.49 1.85 -6.69
N PRO A 141 -7.76 1.48 -5.63
CA PRO A 141 -6.43 0.91 -5.79
C PRO A 141 -6.50 -0.47 -6.47
N PHE A 142 -5.40 -0.86 -7.13
CA PHE A 142 -5.19 -2.23 -7.59
C PHE A 142 -4.78 -3.13 -6.42
N ILE A 143 -5.27 -4.37 -6.44
CA ILE A 143 -4.86 -5.42 -5.52
C ILE A 143 -4.15 -6.49 -6.34
N PHE A 144 -2.85 -6.67 -6.08
CA PHE A 144 -2.04 -7.68 -6.72
C PHE A 144 -1.91 -8.89 -5.79
N ASN A 145 -2.13 -10.05 -6.33
CA ASN A 145 -2.04 -11.33 -5.63
C ASN A 145 -1.50 -12.41 -6.58
N LYS A 146 -1.43 -13.66 -6.12
CA LYS A 146 -0.87 -14.76 -6.90
C LYS A 146 -1.56 -14.99 -8.26
N ALA A 147 -2.83 -14.58 -8.41
CA ALA A 147 -3.57 -14.80 -9.65
C ALA A 147 -3.28 -13.78 -10.73
N ASN A 148 -2.78 -12.59 -10.39
CA ASN A 148 -2.65 -11.49 -11.34
C ASN A 148 -1.29 -10.76 -11.32
N ILE A 149 -0.45 -10.99 -10.31
CA ILE A 149 0.77 -10.18 -10.13
C ILE A 149 1.75 -10.29 -11.30
N ASP A 150 1.76 -11.42 -12.01
CA ASP A 150 2.66 -11.66 -13.14
C ASP A 150 2.26 -10.89 -14.41
N GLN A 151 1.05 -10.35 -14.46
CA GLN A 151 0.58 -9.51 -15.56
C GLN A 151 1.17 -8.09 -15.53
N PHE A 152 1.90 -7.75 -14.47
CA PHE A 152 2.43 -6.41 -14.25
C PHE A 152 3.97 -6.45 -14.22
N ASP A 153 4.59 -5.50 -14.90
CA ASP A 153 6.05 -5.39 -15.04
C ASP A 153 6.53 -3.97 -14.68
N PHE A 154 6.36 -3.62 -13.41
CA PHE A 154 6.86 -2.37 -12.85
C PHE A 154 7.14 -2.46 -11.35
#